data_ef42e58970dc47b3071b737264bca9dd
#
_entry.id   ef42e58970dc47b3071b737264bca9dd
#
_cell.length_a   1.000
_cell.length_b   1.000
_cell.length_c   1.000
_cell.angle_alpha   90.00
_cell.angle_beta   90.00
_cell.angle_gamma   90.00
#
_symmetry.space_group_name_H-M   'P 1'
#
loop_
_entity.id
_entity.type
_entity.pdbx_description
1 polymer ?
#
loop_
_entity_poly.entity_id
_entity_poly.type
_entity_poly.pdbx_seq_one_letter_code
_entity_poly.pdbx_strand_id
1 'polypeptide(L)'
;MNLSQVGNLNEISSLFFAAPNMPKGLASSSSDNANRVSPVQRPDTGGKLAVRTPRLLVNHFPVKFSPKSIIRHYDVDIKQEVPPKHGRPGKISKFILTMIRDKLFTDDPSRFPLGKTAYDREKNIFSAVPLPTGTFRVEVSEAEDAKPRSYLFTIKLVNELQLRKLKDYLDGTLRSVPRDILQGMDVVVKEHPARTMISVGRGFHSVRAHQDYLGYGIIASKGCQHSLKPTSQGLALCLDYSVLSFHEPVSVIDFLTKHICGFNLNNFRRCRGDVEIALKGLKVRVTHRVTKQKYVIVGLTRDDTRDITFSQEDPDGKASQNVRLVDYFRQKYGRDIVHQDIPCLEMKSNMRNYVPMEYCVLVEGQVFPKEHLQRDEAQMLKDISLAKAKDRQKTICSMVRDGDGPFGYVFATRCLFISIHDWRLYFYIQLFYLLHLEQ
;
A
#
# COMPACT_ATOMS: atom_id res chain seq x y z
N MET A 1 22.51 17.40 36.87
CA MET A 1 23.00 17.42 35.49
C MET A 1 21.83 16.99 34.60
N ASN A 2 21.31 17.95 33.82
CA ASN A 2 20.11 17.82 33.02
C ASN A 2 20.33 16.91 31.78
N LEU A 3 19.59 15.82 31.71
CA LEU A 3 19.45 14.96 30.52
C LEU A 3 18.25 15.45 29.69
N SER A 4 18.39 16.56 28.99
CA SER A 4 17.35 17.07 28.09
C SER A 4 17.93 17.46 26.72
N GLN A 5 18.61 16.52 26.05
CA GLN A 5 18.90 16.61 24.61
C GLN A 5 19.14 15.19 24.07
N VAL A 6 18.08 14.43 23.94
CA VAL A 6 18.07 13.29 23.01
C VAL A 6 17.19 13.70 21.86
N GLY A 7 17.85 14.17 20.80
CA GLY A 7 17.21 14.54 19.54
C GLY A 7 16.41 13.38 18.95
N ASN A 8 15.36 13.77 18.31
CA ASN A 8 14.29 12.96 17.71
C ASN A 8 14.87 11.91 16.74
N LEU A 9 14.78 10.63 17.07
CA LEU A 9 15.23 9.51 16.23
C LEU A 9 14.57 9.45 14.84
N ASN A 10 13.51 10.22 14.63
CA ASN A 10 12.85 10.37 13.33
C ASN A 10 13.60 11.30 12.36
N GLU A 11 14.41 12.23 12.84
CA GLU A 11 15.23 13.10 11.98
C GLU A 11 16.43 12.37 11.39
N ILE A 12 16.96 11.38 12.09
CA ILE A 12 18.09 10.58 11.58
C ILE A 12 17.67 9.68 10.41
N SER A 13 16.40 9.25 10.36
CA SER A 13 15.90 8.46 9.22
C SER A 13 15.64 9.31 7.97
N SER A 14 15.35 10.62 8.12
CA SER A 14 15.10 11.52 6.99
C SER A 14 16.37 11.97 6.26
N LEU A 15 17.51 12.02 6.95
CA LEU A 15 18.79 12.42 6.36
C LEU A 15 19.39 11.37 5.40
N PHE A 16 18.93 10.14 5.42
CA PHE A 16 19.45 9.07 4.54
C PHE A 16 18.61 8.82 3.27
N PHE A 17 17.50 9.55 3.05
CA PHE A 17 16.56 9.26 1.95
C PHE A 17 16.14 10.45 1.09
N ALA A 18 16.89 11.54 1.09
CA ALA A 18 16.70 12.59 0.09
C ALA A 18 17.30 12.11 -1.25
N ALA A 19 16.46 11.63 -2.16
CA ALA A 19 16.83 11.46 -3.55
C ALA A 19 16.81 12.84 -4.21
N PRO A 20 17.87 13.28 -4.91
CA PRO A 20 17.83 14.51 -5.67
C PRO A 20 16.87 14.36 -6.86
N ASN A 21 15.99 15.36 -7.05
CA ASN A 21 15.18 15.52 -8.25
C ASN A 21 16.10 15.62 -9.48
N MET A 22 15.97 14.66 -10.40
CA MET A 22 16.62 14.74 -11.71
C MET A 22 15.70 15.43 -12.71
N PRO A 23 16.20 16.39 -13.50
CA PRO A 23 15.44 16.97 -14.61
C PRO A 23 15.30 15.98 -15.76
N LYS A 24 14.16 16.04 -16.42
CA LYS A 24 13.87 15.30 -17.67
C LYS A 24 14.62 15.95 -18.82
N GLY A 25 15.29 15.12 -19.62
CA GLY A 25 15.59 15.46 -21.00
C GLY A 25 17.02 15.19 -21.45
N LEU A 26 17.08 14.50 -22.55
CA LEU A 26 18.09 14.37 -23.63
C LEU A 26 18.90 13.09 -23.64
N ALA A 27 18.53 12.31 -24.65
CA ALA A 27 19.38 11.29 -25.23
C ALA A 27 20.57 11.96 -25.94
N SER A 28 21.78 11.55 -25.65
CA SER A 28 22.92 11.74 -26.56
C SER A 28 23.98 10.68 -26.34
N SER A 29 24.48 10.26 -27.48
CA SER A 29 25.51 9.32 -27.85
C SER A 29 26.83 9.46 -27.08
N SER A 30 27.45 8.30 -26.86
CA SER A 30 28.89 7.96 -26.90
C SER A 30 29.96 9.00 -26.51
N SER A 31 30.85 8.53 -25.63
CA SER A 31 32.12 9.13 -25.19
C SER A 31 32.07 9.98 -23.92
N ASP A 32 32.06 9.31 -22.74
CA ASP A 32 32.58 9.94 -21.52
C ASP A 32 33.05 8.88 -20.52
N ASN A 33 34.29 8.44 -20.70
CA ASN A 33 34.96 7.55 -19.75
C ASN A 33 35.82 8.31 -18.71
N ALA A 34 35.66 9.63 -18.55
CA ALA A 34 36.61 10.44 -17.80
C ALA A 34 36.19 10.94 -16.42
N ASN A 35 34.89 10.81 -15.98
CA ASN A 35 34.49 11.36 -14.68
C ASN A 35 33.45 10.49 -13.92
N ARG A 36 33.63 9.17 -13.87
CA ARG A 36 32.89 8.37 -12.91
C ARG A 36 33.49 8.55 -11.52
N VAL A 37 32.87 9.39 -10.71
CA VAL A 37 33.16 9.46 -9.27
C VAL A 37 32.79 8.10 -8.66
N SER A 38 33.81 7.29 -8.35
CA SER A 38 33.60 6.05 -7.59
C SER A 38 33.11 6.42 -6.19
N PRO A 39 31.99 5.86 -5.70
CA PRO A 39 31.60 6.08 -4.31
C PRO A 39 32.71 5.69 -3.36
N VAL A 40 33.00 6.51 -2.38
CA VAL A 40 33.97 6.20 -1.33
C VAL A 40 33.50 4.92 -0.63
N GLN A 41 34.29 3.85 -0.73
CA GLN A 41 34.01 2.62 0.00
C GLN A 41 34.32 2.84 1.49
N ARG A 42 33.40 2.42 2.35
CA ARG A 42 33.67 2.38 3.77
C ARG A 42 34.74 1.33 4.06
N PRO A 43 35.78 1.65 4.83
CA PRO A 43 36.75 0.65 5.23
C PRO A 43 36.08 -0.41 6.13
N ASP A 44 36.38 -1.69 5.93
CA ASP A 44 35.79 -2.81 6.67
C ASP A 44 36.00 -2.73 8.19
N THR A 45 37.03 -2.04 8.62
CA THR A 45 37.46 -1.93 10.02
C THR A 45 37.15 -0.58 10.66
N GLY A 46 36.41 0.32 10.01
CA GLY A 46 36.06 1.65 10.53
C GLY A 46 37.25 2.59 10.78
N GLY A 47 38.46 2.18 10.40
CA GLY A 47 39.69 2.93 10.59
C GLY A 47 40.34 2.75 11.96
N LYS A 48 41.56 3.29 12.11
CA LYS A 48 42.37 3.18 13.33
C LYS A 48 42.01 4.17 14.44
N LEU A 49 41.08 5.09 14.20
CA LEU A 49 40.69 6.18 15.12
C LEU A 49 39.48 5.83 16.00
N ALA A 50 38.97 4.60 15.93
CA ALA A 50 37.82 4.18 16.74
C ALA A 50 38.26 3.98 18.20
N VAL A 51 37.72 4.78 19.11
CA VAL A 51 38.00 4.70 20.56
C VAL A 51 37.21 3.54 21.19
N ARG A 52 36.05 3.18 20.62
CA ARG A 52 35.18 2.10 21.11
C ARG A 52 34.46 1.41 19.98
N THR A 53 34.35 0.09 20.04
CA THR A 53 33.66 -0.76 19.06
C THR A 53 32.56 -1.57 19.74
N PRO A 54 31.34 -1.02 19.93
CA PRO A 54 30.23 -1.78 20.48
C PRO A 54 29.67 -2.77 19.44
N ARG A 55 29.19 -3.92 19.93
CA ARG A 55 28.37 -4.83 19.14
C ARG A 55 26.91 -4.44 19.30
N LEU A 56 26.22 -4.21 18.18
CA LEU A 56 24.81 -3.87 18.16
C LEU A 56 24.00 -4.92 17.42
N LEU A 57 22.81 -5.21 17.93
CA LEU A 57 21.80 -5.98 17.22
C LEU A 57 21.09 -5.07 16.24
N VAL A 58 20.96 -5.51 15.01
CA VAL A 58 20.25 -4.78 13.97
C VAL A 58 19.11 -5.63 13.40
N ASN A 59 18.07 -4.97 12.91
CA ASN A 59 16.89 -5.57 12.30
C ASN A 59 17.13 -6.00 10.84
N HIS A 60 18.25 -6.66 10.59
CA HIS A 60 18.63 -7.22 9.30
C HIS A 60 18.54 -8.74 9.37
N PHE A 61 17.86 -9.33 8.39
CA PHE A 61 17.68 -10.76 8.27
C PHE A 61 18.41 -11.26 7.03
N PRO A 62 19.27 -12.31 7.15
CA PRO A 62 20.04 -12.82 6.03
C PRO A 62 19.14 -13.35 4.91
N VAL A 63 19.44 -12.97 3.67
CA VAL A 63 18.73 -13.44 2.48
C VAL A 63 19.67 -14.27 1.63
N LYS A 64 19.30 -15.52 1.39
CA LYS A 64 20.00 -16.40 0.45
C LYS A 64 19.29 -16.39 -0.90
N PHE A 65 20.03 -16.40 -1.96
CA PHE A 65 19.54 -16.48 -3.33
C PHE A 65 20.46 -17.36 -4.18
N SER A 66 19.94 -17.90 -5.28
CA SER A 66 20.75 -18.66 -6.24
C SER A 66 21.40 -17.73 -7.26
N PRO A 67 22.73 -17.65 -7.34
CA PRO A 67 23.41 -16.84 -8.34
C PRO A 67 23.15 -17.28 -9.79
N LYS A 68 22.72 -18.52 -10.00
CA LYS A 68 22.38 -19.07 -11.31
C LYS A 68 21.02 -18.63 -11.82
N SER A 69 20.18 -18.04 -10.95
CA SER A 69 18.84 -17.61 -11.31
C SER A 69 18.84 -16.32 -12.11
N ILE A 70 17.84 -16.20 -12.98
CA ILE A 70 17.58 -15.04 -13.81
C ILE A 70 16.17 -14.54 -13.49
N ILE A 71 16.04 -13.25 -13.24
CA ILE A 71 14.76 -12.56 -13.12
C ILE A 71 14.52 -11.80 -14.42
N ARG A 72 13.40 -12.06 -15.09
CA ARG A 72 13.01 -11.35 -16.30
C ARG A 72 12.18 -10.14 -15.94
N HIS A 73 12.61 -8.97 -16.37
CA HIS A 73 11.92 -7.70 -16.16
C HIS A 73 11.12 -7.36 -17.40
N TYR A 74 9.82 -7.14 -17.22
CA TYR A 74 8.87 -6.73 -18.24
C TYR A 74 8.29 -5.37 -17.92
N ASP A 75 8.22 -4.50 -18.95
CA ASP A 75 7.40 -3.29 -18.92
C ASP A 75 5.96 -3.62 -19.27
N VAL A 76 5.03 -3.00 -18.55
CA VAL A 76 3.59 -3.21 -18.70
C VAL A 76 2.91 -1.87 -18.93
N ASP A 77 2.13 -1.79 -20.01
CA ASP A 77 1.26 -0.66 -20.32
C ASP A 77 -0.19 -1.13 -20.41
N ILE A 78 -1.06 -0.53 -19.59
CA ILE A 78 -2.48 -0.89 -19.52
C ILE A 78 -3.30 0.33 -19.91
N LYS A 79 -4.11 0.17 -20.94
CA LYS A 79 -5.00 1.22 -21.46
C LYS A 79 -6.42 0.70 -21.60
N GLN A 80 -7.39 1.55 -21.37
CA GLN A 80 -8.77 1.23 -21.70
C GLN A 80 -8.91 1.16 -23.23
N GLU A 81 -9.55 0.10 -23.75
CA GLU A 81 -9.72 -0.13 -25.19
C GLU A 81 -10.60 0.96 -25.82
N VAL A 82 -11.67 1.33 -25.15
CA VAL A 82 -12.55 2.43 -25.56
C VAL A 82 -12.32 3.61 -24.61
N PRO A 83 -11.71 4.69 -25.08
CA PRO A 83 -11.52 5.88 -24.25
C PRO A 83 -12.88 6.52 -23.89
N PRO A 84 -12.96 7.26 -22.78
CA PRO A 84 -14.20 7.94 -22.41
C PRO A 84 -14.60 8.96 -23.50
N LYS A 85 -15.90 9.02 -23.81
CA LYS A 85 -16.45 9.91 -24.85
C LYS A 85 -16.14 11.40 -24.60
N HIS A 86 -15.96 11.79 -23.33
CA HIS A 86 -15.63 13.16 -22.92
C HIS A 86 -14.49 13.16 -21.91
N GLY A 87 -13.52 14.05 -22.08
CA GLY A 87 -12.41 14.29 -21.17
C GLY A 87 -11.16 13.43 -21.48
N ARG A 88 -10.08 13.70 -20.74
CA ARG A 88 -8.84 12.90 -20.82
C ARG A 88 -9.04 11.57 -20.08
N PRO A 89 -8.43 10.46 -20.56
CA PRO A 89 -8.45 9.20 -19.83
C PRO A 89 -7.93 9.41 -18.41
N GLY A 90 -8.73 9.05 -17.41
CA GLY A 90 -8.33 9.12 -16.02
C GLY A 90 -7.22 8.11 -15.70
N LYS A 91 -6.40 8.39 -14.71
CA LYS A 91 -5.41 7.44 -14.21
C LYS A 91 -6.12 6.20 -13.67
N ILE A 92 -5.77 5.03 -14.21
CA ILE A 92 -6.28 3.74 -13.73
C ILE A 92 -5.73 3.52 -12.31
N SER A 93 -6.59 3.16 -11.36
CA SER A 93 -6.18 2.93 -9.97
C SER A 93 -5.33 1.65 -9.85
N LYS A 94 -4.43 1.60 -8.86
CA LYS A 94 -3.61 0.40 -8.58
C LYS A 94 -4.46 -0.84 -8.34
N PHE A 95 -5.65 -0.68 -7.77
CA PHE A 95 -6.61 -1.76 -7.56
C PHE A 95 -7.09 -2.35 -8.90
N ILE A 96 -7.51 -1.51 -9.84
CA ILE A 96 -7.94 -1.94 -11.17
C ILE A 96 -6.79 -2.54 -11.97
N LEU A 97 -5.58 -1.95 -11.91
CA LEU A 97 -4.38 -2.51 -12.55
C LEU A 97 -4.08 -3.92 -12.04
N THR A 98 -4.22 -4.15 -10.73
CA THR A 98 -4.05 -5.48 -10.14
C THR A 98 -5.15 -6.44 -10.60
N MET A 99 -6.42 -6.00 -10.64
CA MET A 99 -7.53 -6.83 -11.12
C MET A 99 -7.33 -7.27 -12.57
N ILE A 100 -6.90 -6.36 -13.45
CA ILE A 100 -6.65 -6.65 -14.86
C ILE A 100 -5.53 -7.69 -15.00
N ARG A 101 -4.39 -7.49 -14.28
CA ARG A 101 -3.29 -8.44 -14.29
C ARG A 101 -3.74 -9.80 -13.76
N ASP A 102 -4.42 -9.83 -12.62
CA ASP A 102 -4.87 -11.07 -12.00
C ASP A 102 -5.86 -11.82 -12.89
N LYS A 103 -6.76 -11.11 -13.56
CA LYS A 103 -7.70 -11.70 -14.52
C LYS A 103 -6.96 -12.38 -15.68
N LEU A 104 -6.03 -11.66 -16.35
CA LEU A 104 -5.23 -12.22 -17.45
C LEU A 104 -4.46 -13.47 -17.02
N PHE A 105 -3.85 -13.43 -15.84
CA PHE A 105 -3.02 -14.52 -15.32
C PHE A 105 -3.84 -15.70 -14.78
N THR A 106 -5.09 -15.46 -14.41
CA THR A 106 -6.01 -16.52 -14.00
C THR A 106 -6.70 -17.19 -15.19
N ASP A 107 -6.96 -16.42 -16.25
CA ASP A 107 -7.59 -16.94 -17.46
C ASP A 107 -6.65 -17.87 -18.27
N ASP A 108 -5.34 -17.59 -18.24
CA ASP A 108 -4.32 -18.40 -18.94
C ASP A 108 -3.12 -18.68 -18.03
N PRO A 109 -3.26 -19.54 -17.00
CA PRO A 109 -2.21 -19.80 -16.02
C PRO A 109 -1.03 -20.58 -16.61
N SER A 110 -1.20 -21.23 -17.76
CA SER A 110 -0.13 -21.96 -18.44
C SER A 110 0.91 -20.99 -19.03
N ARG A 111 0.43 -19.93 -19.67
CA ARG A 111 1.29 -18.88 -20.29
C ARG A 111 1.67 -17.80 -19.28
N PHE A 112 0.81 -17.51 -18.31
CA PHE A 112 0.98 -16.49 -17.30
C PHE A 112 0.92 -17.07 -15.88
N PRO A 113 1.94 -17.79 -15.42
CA PRO A 113 1.92 -18.40 -14.09
C PRO A 113 2.04 -17.35 -12.99
N LEU A 114 0.90 -16.98 -12.41
CA LEU A 114 0.78 -15.97 -11.36
C LEU A 114 1.78 -16.19 -10.22
N GLY A 115 1.92 -17.45 -9.79
CA GLY A 115 2.82 -17.84 -8.71
C GLY A 115 4.32 -17.70 -9.00
N LYS A 116 4.72 -17.35 -10.22
CA LYS A 116 6.12 -17.14 -10.61
C LYS A 116 6.43 -15.70 -11.02
N THR A 117 5.51 -14.78 -10.70
CA THR A 117 5.62 -13.36 -11.10
C THR A 117 5.33 -12.43 -9.94
N ALA A 118 5.95 -11.26 -9.96
CA ALA A 118 5.69 -10.16 -9.03
C ALA A 118 5.39 -8.88 -9.83
N TYR A 119 4.39 -8.12 -9.40
CA TYR A 119 3.93 -6.89 -10.07
C TYR A 119 4.00 -5.70 -9.12
N ASP A 120 4.61 -4.61 -9.54
CA ASP A 120 4.71 -3.38 -8.75
C ASP A 120 3.39 -2.59 -8.67
N ARG A 121 2.34 -3.10 -9.36
CA ARG A 121 1.01 -2.49 -9.50
C ARG A 121 1.03 -1.16 -10.25
N GLU A 122 2.03 -0.97 -11.09
CA GLU A 122 2.16 0.17 -11.99
C GLU A 122 2.59 -0.27 -13.37
N LYS A 123 3.89 -0.46 -13.59
CA LYS A 123 4.45 -0.69 -14.92
C LYS A 123 5.40 -1.88 -15.02
N ASN A 124 5.80 -2.51 -13.91
CA ASN A 124 6.85 -3.51 -13.93
C ASN A 124 6.35 -4.86 -13.44
N ILE A 125 6.57 -5.90 -14.26
CA ILE A 125 6.43 -7.31 -13.86
C ILE A 125 7.82 -7.93 -13.86
N PHE A 126 8.12 -8.64 -12.76
CA PHE A 126 9.31 -9.47 -12.63
C PHE A 126 8.90 -10.94 -12.60
N SER A 127 9.55 -11.77 -13.41
CA SER A 127 9.19 -13.18 -13.57
C SER A 127 10.39 -14.10 -13.49
N ALA A 128 10.21 -15.24 -12.84
CA ALA A 128 11.19 -16.32 -12.80
C ALA A 128 11.20 -17.15 -14.11
N VAL A 129 10.16 -17.04 -14.91
CA VAL A 129 9.99 -17.78 -16.18
C VAL A 129 9.73 -16.80 -17.34
N PRO A 130 9.97 -17.20 -18.59
CA PRO A 130 9.57 -16.39 -19.73
C PRO A 130 8.06 -16.18 -19.75
N LEU A 131 7.62 -14.94 -20.05
CA LEU A 131 6.23 -14.60 -20.30
C LEU A 131 6.03 -14.24 -21.76
N PRO A 132 4.85 -14.51 -22.34
CA PRO A 132 4.52 -14.03 -23.67
C PRO A 132 4.56 -12.50 -23.72
N THR A 133 5.13 -11.98 -24.81
CA THR A 133 5.12 -10.54 -25.10
C THR A 133 4.06 -10.21 -26.14
N GLY A 134 3.53 -9.00 -26.10
CA GLY A 134 2.46 -8.55 -26.98
C GLY A 134 1.35 -7.83 -26.25
N THR A 135 0.22 -7.62 -26.93
CA THR A 135 -0.95 -6.94 -26.39
C THR A 135 -2.09 -7.95 -26.22
N PHE A 136 -2.65 -7.99 -25.03
CA PHE A 136 -3.73 -8.91 -24.65
C PHE A 136 -4.94 -8.10 -24.25
N ARG A 137 -6.13 -8.52 -24.74
CA ARG A 137 -7.40 -7.91 -24.35
C ARG A 137 -7.91 -8.58 -23.08
N VAL A 138 -8.29 -7.76 -22.09
CA VAL A 138 -8.78 -8.23 -20.80
C VAL A 138 -10.06 -7.50 -20.46
N GLU A 139 -11.12 -8.26 -20.13
CA GLU A 139 -12.39 -7.71 -19.70
C GLU A 139 -12.55 -7.85 -18.19
N VAL A 140 -12.88 -6.75 -17.53
CA VAL A 140 -13.06 -6.70 -16.07
C VAL A 140 -14.34 -6.00 -15.71
N SER A 141 -15.12 -6.58 -14.78
CA SER A 141 -16.26 -5.95 -14.16
C SER A 141 -15.95 -5.58 -12.71
N GLU A 142 -16.25 -4.34 -12.33
CA GLU A 142 -16.03 -3.84 -10.95
C GLU A 142 -17.19 -4.22 -10.02
N ALA A 143 -18.36 -4.57 -10.58
CA ALA A 143 -19.55 -5.01 -9.85
C ALA A 143 -20.33 -6.01 -10.71
N GLU A 144 -21.16 -6.84 -10.06
CA GLU A 144 -22.00 -7.82 -10.76
C GLU A 144 -22.95 -7.17 -11.79
N ASP A 145 -23.49 -6.00 -11.44
CA ASP A 145 -24.42 -5.24 -12.31
C ASP A 145 -23.72 -4.29 -13.28
N ALA A 146 -22.37 -4.18 -13.23
CA ALA A 146 -21.65 -3.25 -14.06
C ALA A 146 -21.28 -3.89 -15.40
N LYS A 147 -21.48 -3.14 -16.49
CA LYS A 147 -21.00 -3.56 -17.82
C LYS A 147 -19.48 -3.76 -17.75
N PRO A 148 -18.97 -4.91 -18.24
CA PRO A 148 -17.53 -5.16 -18.28
C PRO A 148 -16.84 -4.09 -19.11
N ARG A 149 -15.65 -3.70 -18.65
CA ARG A 149 -14.79 -2.77 -19.39
C ARG A 149 -13.61 -3.53 -19.95
N SER A 150 -13.31 -3.26 -21.22
CA SER A 150 -12.19 -3.88 -21.93
C SER A 150 -10.93 -3.03 -21.81
N TYR A 151 -9.82 -3.70 -21.53
CA TYR A 151 -8.50 -3.10 -21.41
C TYR A 151 -7.50 -3.82 -22.33
N LEU A 152 -6.55 -3.06 -22.87
CA LEU A 152 -5.40 -3.56 -23.60
C LEU A 152 -4.21 -3.64 -22.66
N PHE A 153 -3.75 -4.85 -22.39
CA PHE A 153 -2.61 -5.16 -21.53
C PHE A 153 -1.40 -5.49 -22.38
N THR A 154 -0.46 -4.58 -22.49
CA THR A 154 0.76 -4.76 -23.30
C THR A 154 1.94 -5.14 -22.41
N ILE A 155 2.62 -6.24 -22.76
CA ILE A 155 3.81 -6.75 -22.06
C ILE A 155 5.01 -6.72 -23.03
N LYS A 156 6.13 -6.15 -22.57
CA LYS A 156 7.39 -6.10 -23.31
C LYS A 156 8.54 -6.54 -22.42
N LEU A 157 9.39 -7.44 -22.90
CA LEU A 157 10.62 -7.78 -22.19
C LEU A 157 11.59 -6.60 -22.26
N VAL A 158 12.07 -6.17 -21.09
CA VAL A 158 13.03 -5.06 -20.96
C VAL A 158 14.44 -5.59 -20.74
N ASN A 159 14.60 -6.52 -19.78
CA ASN A 159 15.93 -7.01 -19.38
C ASN A 159 15.85 -8.39 -18.72
N GLU A 160 16.96 -9.12 -18.77
CA GLU A 160 17.21 -10.33 -18.01
C GLU A 160 18.23 -10.05 -16.90
N LEU A 161 17.76 -10.03 -15.67
CA LEU A 161 18.55 -9.71 -14.49
C LEU A 161 19.25 -10.96 -13.98
N GLN A 162 20.53 -11.11 -14.26
CA GLN A 162 21.35 -12.23 -13.81
C GLN A 162 21.77 -12.02 -12.36
N LEU A 163 21.29 -12.85 -11.43
CA LEU A 163 21.59 -12.72 -10.00
C LEU A 163 23.08 -12.95 -9.69
N ARG A 164 23.85 -13.50 -10.62
CA ARG A 164 25.30 -13.61 -10.53
C ARG A 164 25.96 -12.24 -10.32
N LYS A 165 25.49 -11.19 -11.01
CA LYS A 165 26.03 -9.83 -10.83
C LYS A 165 25.87 -9.32 -9.40
N LEU A 166 24.77 -9.70 -8.72
CA LEU A 166 24.60 -9.36 -7.31
C LEU A 166 25.59 -10.14 -6.44
N LYS A 167 25.83 -11.42 -6.74
CA LYS A 167 26.84 -12.22 -6.02
C LYS A 167 28.23 -11.63 -6.22
N ASP A 168 28.60 -11.27 -7.46
CA ASP A 168 29.89 -10.68 -7.80
C ASP A 168 30.09 -9.32 -7.06
N TYR A 169 29.00 -8.55 -6.90
CA TYR A 169 29.03 -7.33 -6.11
C TYR A 169 29.25 -7.61 -4.62
N LEU A 170 28.53 -8.59 -4.05
CA LEU A 170 28.67 -8.95 -2.65
C LEU A 170 30.04 -9.55 -2.32
N ASP A 171 30.68 -10.21 -3.29
CA ASP A 171 32.05 -10.75 -3.18
C ASP A 171 33.15 -9.71 -3.44
N GLY A 172 32.76 -8.46 -3.80
CA GLY A 172 33.70 -7.36 -4.07
C GLY A 172 34.35 -7.37 -5.46
N THR A 173 33.99 -8.31 -6.34
CA THR A 173 34.51 -8.39 -7.72
C THR A 173 33.84 -7.38 -8.63
N LEU A 174 32.56 -7.02 -8.40
CA LEU A 174 31.85 -5.97 -9.10
C LEU A 174 31.80 -4.71 -8.23
N ARG A 175 32.32 -3.58 -8.73
CA ARG A 175 32.35 -2.32 -7.95
C ARG A 175 31.03 -1.55 -7.93
N SER A 176 30.18 -1.72 -8.94
CA SER A 176 28.91 -0.99 -9.06
C SER A 176 27.76 -1.78 -8.45
N VAL A 177 26.92 -1.10 -7.65
CA VAL A 177 25.72 -1.70 -7.08
C VAL A 177 24.73 -2.07 -8.18
N PRO A 178 24.32 -3.33 -8.35
CA PRO A 178 23.32 -3.74 -9.33
C PRO A 178 21.90 -3.35 -8.85
N ARG A 179 21.54 -2.08 -9.05
CA ARG A 179 20.30 -1.49 -8.52
C ARG A 179 19.04 -2.09 -9.15
N ASP A 180 19.10 -2.44 -10.43
CA ASP A 180 18.05 -3.11 -11.18
C ASP A 180 17.69 -4.46 -10.57
N ILE A 181 18.69 -5.26 -10.22
CA ILE A 181 18.50 -6.56 -9.54
C ILE A 181 17.90 -6.36 -8.17
N LEU A 182 18.44 -5.44 -7.36
CA LEU A 182 17.90 -5.14 -6.02
C LEU A 182 16.45 -4.65 -6.09
N GLN A 183 16.12 -3.80 -7.07
CA GLN A 183 14.75 -3.33 -7.29
C GLN A 183 13.81 -4.48 -7.65
N GLY A 184 14.20 -5.35 -8.58
CA GLY A 184 13.41 -6.51 -8.96
C GLY A 184 13.15 -7.44 -7.79
N MET A 185 14.19 -7.77 -7.02
CA MET A 185 14.07 -8.60 -5.82
C MET A 185 13.21 -7.93 -4.73
N ASP A 186 13.29 -6.61 -4.57
CA ASP A 186 12.49 -5.85 -3.59
C ASP A 186 10.99 -5.88 -3.96
N VAL A 187 10.64 -5.79 -5.25
CA VAL A 187 9.26 -5.95 -5.73
C VAL A 187 8.75 -7.35 -5.44
N VAL A 188 9.58 -8.38 -5.65
CA VAL A 188 9.19 -9.77 -5.36
C VAL A 188 8.89 -9.97 -3.89
N VAL A 189 9.72 -9.46 -3.00
CA VAL A 189 9.50 -9.60 -1.54
C VAL A 189 8.26 -8.82 -1.08
N LYS A 190 7.91 -7.74 -1.79
CA LYS A 190 6.71 -6.91 -1.51
C LYS A 190 5.41 -7.48 -2.09
N GLU A 191 5.46 -8.40 -3.04
CA GLU A 191 4.25 -8.88 -3.74
C GLU A 191 3.22 -9.49 -2.78
N HIS A 192 3.65 -10.36 -1.86
CA HIS A 192 2.75 -11.01 -0.91
C HIS A 192 2.11 -10.02 0.08
N PRO A 193 2.86 -9.24 0.87
CA PRO A 193 2.24 -8.26 1.76
C PRO A 193 1.39 -7.23 1.02
N ALA A 194 1.76 -6.88 -0.20
CA ALA A 194 0.96 -5.98 -1.00
C ALA A 194 -0.41 -6.56 -1.41
N ARG A 195 -0.58 -7.89 -1.44
CA ARG A 195 -1.86 -8.57 -1.72
C ARG A 195 -2.73 -8.76 -0.49
N THR A 196 -2.12 -9.04 0.65
CA THR A 196 -2.80 -9.47 1.88
C THR A 196 -2.99 -8.34 2.89
N MET A 197 -2.20 -7.27 2.79
CA MET A 197 -2.16 -6.16 3.74
C MET A 197 -2.57 -4.83 3.09
N ILE A 198 -2.90 -3.86 3.93
CA ILE A 198 -3.15 -2.48 3.51
C ILE A 198 -1.82 -1.77 3.28
N SER A 199 -1.60 -1.30 2.05
CA SER A 199 -0.40 -0.54 1.70
C SER A 199 -0.60 0.95 1.96
N VAL A 200 0.23 1.53 2.84
CA VAL A 200 0.27 2.97 3.12
C VAL A 200 1.70 3.46 3.00
N GLY A 201 1.97 4.31 2.02
CA GLY A 201 3.32 4.75 1.72
C GLY A 201 4.24 3.56 1.42
N ARG A 202 5.23 3.33 2.28
CA ARG A 202 6.17 2.19 2.19
C ARG A 202 5.81 1.04 3.13
N GLY A 203 4.78 1.21 3.97
CA GLY A 203 4.37 0.24 4.98
C GLY A 203 3.21 -0.63 4.54
N PHE A 204 3.14 -1.80 5.13
CA PHE A 204 2.08 -2.79 4.97
C PHE A 204 1.46 -3.03 6.34
N HIS A 205 0.15 -2.78 6.47
CA HIS A 205 -0.59 -2.88 7.73
C HIS A 205 -1.58 -4.04 7.65
N SER A 206 -1.52 -4.97 8.60
CA SER A 206 -2.43 -6.11 8.63
C SER A 206 -3.82 -5.69 9.09
N VAL A 207 -4.84 -6.15 8.37
CA VAL A 207 -6.26 -6.03 8.80
C VAL A 207 -6.64 -7.08 9.83
N ARG A 208 -5.86 -8.15 9.95
CA ARG A 208 -6.11 -9.30 10.85
C ARG A 208 -5.37 -9.21 12.17
N ALA A 209 -4.28 -8.42 12.22
CA ALA A 209 -3.53 -8.22 13.45
C ALA A 209 -4.34 -7.42 14.47
N HIS A 210 -3.96 -7.56 15.73
CA HIS A 210 -4.53 -6.77 16.82
C HIS A 210 -4.39 -5.27 16.52
N GLN A 211 -5.50 -4.55 16.64
CA GLN A 211 -5.59 -3.11 16.47
C GLN A 211 -5.91 -2.50 17.82
N ASP A 212 -5.15 -1.48 18.19
CA ASP A 212 -5.35 -0.76 19.45
C ASP A 212 -6.38 0.36 19.22
N TYR A 213 -7.47 0.38 19.98
CA TYR A 213 -8.49 1.43 19.91
C TYR A 213 -7.99 2.70 20.59
N LEU A 214 -7.96 3.82 19.88
CA LEU A 214 -7.50 5.11 20.39
C LEU A 214 -8.64 5.98 20.92
N GLY A 215 -9.87 5.70 20.54
CA GLY A 215 -11.05 6.52 20.84
C GLY A 215 -11.71 7.08 19.58
N TYR A 216 -12.93 7.57 19.71
CA TYR A 216 -13.68 8.31 18.68
C TYR A 216 -13.69 7.66 17.27
N GLY A 217 -13.79 6.33 17.20
CA GLY A 217 -13.77 5.60 15.92
C GLY A 217 -12.40 5.59 15.22
N ILE A 218 -11.32 5.76 15.98
CA ILE A 218 -9.94 5.74 15.50
C ILE A 218 -9.21 4.55 16.11
N ILE A 219 -8.45 3.85 15.29
CA ILE A 219 -7.65 2.68 15.67
C ILE A 219 -6.19 2.89 15.30
N ALA A 220 -5.27 2.35 16.08
CA ALA A 220 -3.86 2.25 15.74
C ALA A 220 -3.54 0.85 15.21
N SER A 221 -2.80 0.79 14.11
CA SER A 221 -2.33 -0.46 13.53
C SER A 221 -0.82 -0.43 13.33
N LYS A 222 -0.16 -1.51 13.76
CA LYS A 222 1.26 -1.76 13.49
C LYS A 222 1.42 -2.28 12.07
N GLY A 223 2.31 -1.65 11.30
CA GLY A 223 2.64 -2.07 9.95
C GLY A 223 4.12 -2.33 9.78
N CYS A 224 4.49 -3.23 8.89
CA CYS A 224 5.89 -3.52 8.57
C CYS A 224 6.36 -2.70 7.37
N GLN A 225 7.62 -2.30 7.42
CA GLN A 225 8.37 -1.75 6.28
C GLN A 225 9.59 -2.62 6.06
N HIS A 226 9.86 -2.99 4.84
CA HIS A 226 11.04 -3.77 4.54
C HIS A 226 11.70 -3.35 3.24
N SER A 227 13.00 -3.62 3.14
CA SER A 227 13.80 -3.39 1.94
C SER A 227 15.00 -4.32 1.92
N LEU A 228 15.42 -4.73 0.73
CA LEU A 228 16.65 -5.50 0.55
C LEU A 228 17.85 -4.56 0.52
N LYS A 229 18.90 -4.94 1.25
CA LYS A 229 20.14 -4.18 1.34
C LYS A 229 21.35 -5.10 1.21
N PRO A 230 22.30 -4.77 0.31
CA PRO A 230 23.61 -5.40 0.35
C PRO A 230 24.37 -4.92 1.58
N THR A 231 24.99 -5.84 2.30
CA THR A 231 25.81 -5.58 3.49
C THR A 231 27.17 -6.27 3.33
N SER A 232 28.12 -5.96 4.21
CA SER A 232 29.41 -6.65 4.25
C SER A 232 29.29 -8.14 4.56
N GLN A 233 28.17 -8.59 5.10
CA GLN A 233 27.90 -9.99 5.43
C GLN A 233 27.03 -10.69 4.38
N GLY A 234 26.69 -10.01 3.29
CA GLY A 234 25.83 -10.53 2.23
C GLY A 234 24.53 -9.71 2.04
N LEU A 235 23.56 -10.32 1.36
CA LEU A 235 22.26 -9.68 1.15
C LEU A 235 21.40 -9.83 2.43
N ALA A 236 20.81 -8.73 2.87
CA ALA A 236 19.93 -8.73 4.03
C ALA A 236 18.57 -8.07 3.71
N LEU A 237 17.51 -8.58 4.33
CA LEU A 237 16.24 -7.90 4.48
C LEU A 237 16.30 -7.03 5.73
N CYS A 238 16.23 -5.73 5.56
CA CYS A 238 15.99 -4.80 6.64
C CYS A 238 14.49 -4.69 6.87
N LEU A 239 13.99 -5.04 8.05
CA LEU A 239 12.59 -4.96 8.40
C LEU A 239 12.41 -4.12 9.66
N ASP A 240 11.51 -3.17 9.59
CA ASP A 240 11.09 -2.36 10.73
C ASP A 240 9.57 -2.20 10.75
N TYR A 241 9.01 -1.72 11.86
CA TYR A 241 7.60 -1.40 11.93
C TYR A 241 7.33 0.06 12.25
N SER A 242 6.18 0.53 11.79
CA SER A 242 5.62 1.83 12.15
C SER A 242 4.20 1.64 12.65
N VAL A 243 3.71 2.61 13.41
CA VAL A 243 2.33 2.63 13.88
C VAL A 243 1.63 3.81 13.23
N LEU A 244 0.47 3.55 12.63
CA LEU A 244 -0.38 4.58 12.02
C LEU A 244 -1.79 4.51 12.62
N SER A 245 -2.44 5.67 12.66
CA SER A 245 -3.84 5.83 13.00
C SER A 245 -4.73 5.68 11.76
N PHE A 246 -5.85 4.97 11.92
CA PHE A 246 -6.81 4.71 10.85
C PHE A 246 -8.23 4.98 11.35
N HIS A 247 -9.13 5.32 10.44
CA HIS A 247 -10.56 5.23 10.71
C HIS A 247 -10.96 3.77 10.91
N GLU A 248 -11.74 3.50 11.95
CA GLU A 248 -12.30 2.17 12.20
C GLU A 248 -13.25 1.77 11.07
N PRO A 249 -13.12 0.58 10.47
CA PRO A 249 -13.94 0.15 9.31
C PRO A 249 -15.31 -0.41 9.76
N VAL A 250 -16.14 0.47 10.33
CA VAL A 250 -17.49 0.17 10.80
C VAL A 250 -18.55 0.80 9.90
N SER A 251 -19.84 0.56 10.18
CA SER A 251 -20.93 1.24 9.48
C SER A 251 -20.81 2.76 9.64
N VAL A 252 -21.28 3.51 8.64
CA VAL A 252 -21.23 4.98 8.72
C VAL A 252 -21.96 5.51 9.93
N ILE A 253 -23.10 4.92 10.29
CA ILE A 253 -23.88 5.33 11.46
C ILE A 253 -23.12 5.04 12.76
N ASP A 254 -22.51 3.84 12.89
CA ASP A 254 -21.70 3.50 14.07
C ASP A 254 -20.47 4.40 14.18
N PHE A 255 -19.82 4.71 13.03
CA PHE A 255 -18.71 5.65 13.01
C PHE A 255 -19.11 7.03 13.52
N LEU A 256 -20.21 7.58 13.04
CA LEU A 256 -20.72 8.89 13.50
C LEU A 256 -21.04 8.90 14.99
N THR A 257 -21.65 7.82 15.48
CA THR A 257 -21.98 7.67 16.91
C THR A 257 -20.73 7.64 17.80
N LYS A 258 -19.65 7.05 17.31
CA LYS A 258 -18.37 7.00 18.02
C LYS A 258 -17.57 8.29 17.87
N HIS A 259 -17.59 8.90 16.69
CA HIS A 259 -16.71 10.01 16.30
C HIS A 259 -17.22 11.36 16.79
N ILE A 260 -18.54 11.58 16.76
CA ILE A 260 -19.15 12.86 17.12
C ILE A 260 -19.75 12.74 18.52
N CYS A 261 -19.23 13.53 19.45
CA CYS A 261 -19.71 13.53 20.84
C CYS A 261 -21.18 13.94 20.91
N GLY A 262 -22.01 13.11 21.56
CA GLY A 262 -23.45 13.36 21.76
C GLY A 262 -24.29 13.18 20.48
N PHE A 263 -23.72 12.67 19.39
CA PHE A 263 -24.48 12.35 18.18
C PHE A 263 -25.44 11.17 18.41
N ASN A 264 -26.67 11.33 17.97
CA ASN A 264 -27.65 10.28 17.76
C ASN A 264 -28.52 10.62 16.54
N LEU A 265 -29.22 9.64 16.00
CA LEU A 265 -30.04 9.85 14.81
C LEU A 265 -31.15 10.86 14.97
N ASN A 266 -31.71 11.02 16.21
CA ASN A 266 -32.78 11.97 16.46
C ASN A 266 -32.33 13.44 16.48
N ASN A 267 -31.01 13.69 16.72
CA ASN A 267 -30.45 15.03 16.70
C ASN A 267 -29.66 15.35 15.43
N PHE A 268 -29.79 14.52 14.39
CA PHE A 268 -29.00 14.61 13.15
C PHE A 268 -28.97 16.03 12.57
N ARG A 269 -30.10 16.70 12.48
CA ARG A 269 -30.19 18.06 11.91
C ARG A 269 -29.30 19.06 12.63
N ARG A 270 -29.15 18.92 13.96
CA ARG A 270 -28.28 19.78 14.77
C ARG A 270 -26.79 19.50 14.52
N CYS A 271 -26.44 18.25 14.28
CA CYS A 271 -25.07 17.81 14.06
C CYS A 271 -24.68 17.72 12.57
N ARG A 272 -25.56 18.15 11.65
CA ARG A 272 -25.37 17.97 10.20
C ARG A 272 -24.03 18.49 9.68
N GLY A 273 -23.58 19.65 10.17
CA GLY A 273 -22.29 20.24 9.77
C GLY A 273 -21.11 19.37 10.18
N ASP A 274 -21.13 18.89 11.43
CA ASP A 274 -20.07 18.03 11.96
C ASP A 274 -20.05 16.68 11.24
N VAL A 275 -21.23 16.14 10.92
CA VAL A 275 -21.37 14.91 10.12
C VAL A 275 -20.76 15.08 8.73
N GLU A 276 -21.06 16.19 8.06
CA GLU A 276 -20.52 16.46 6.71
C GLU A 276 -19.00 16.60 6.74
N ILE A 277 -18.45 17.30 7.72
CA ILE A 277 -17.00 17.46 7.92
C ILE A 277 -16.35 16.10 8.18
N ALA A 278 -16.93 15.28 9.06
CA ALA A 278 -16.39 13.98 9.43
C ALA A 278 -16.37 12.97 8.27
N LEU A 279 -17.36 13.03 7.36
CA LEU A 279 -17.53 12.05 6.29
C LEU A 279 -16.91 12.47 4.97
N LYS A 280 -16.77 13.75 4.69
CA LYS A 280 -16.31 14.26 3.39
C LYS A 280 -14.90 13.76 3.05
N GLY A 281 -14.77 13.15 1.87
CA GLY A 281 -13.50 12.58 1.39
C GLY A 281 -13.26 11.14 1.82
N LEU A 282 -13.99 10.62 2.80
CA LEU A 282 -13.88 9.22 3.20
C LEU A 282 -14.41 8.29 2.10
N LYS A 283 -13.86 7.08 2.06
CA LYS A 283 -14.28 6.03 1.14
C LYS A 283 -15.16 5.03 1.84
N VAL A 284 -16.25 4.65 1.18
CA VAL A 284 -17.20 3.65 1.66
C VAL A 284 -17.40 2.53 0.67
N ARG A 285 -17.80 1.37 1.18
CA ARG A 285 -18.42 0.28 0.42
C ARG A 285 -19.91 0.26 0.71
N VAL A 286 -20.69 -0.09 -0.30
CA VAL A 286 -22.13 -0.29 -0.14
C VAL A 286 -22.44 -1.76 0.22
N THR A 287 -23.47 -1.97 1.05
CA THR A 287 -23.85 -3.30 1.56
C THR A 287 -25.15 -3.84 0.97
N HIS A 288 -25.90 -3.02 0.23
CA HIS A 288 -27.16 -3.41 -0.38
C HIS A 288 -26.97 -4.28 -1.64
N ARG A 289 -25.76 -4.33 -2.19
CA ARG A 289 -25.39 -5.16 -3.35
C ARG A 289 -23.95 -5.64 -3.26
N VAL A 290 -23.63 -6.71 -3.96
CA VAL A 290 -22.26 -7.25 -4.04
C VAL A 290 -21.45 -6.40 -5.03
N THR A 291 -20.44 -5.70 -4.54
CA THR A 291 -19.55 -4.90 -5.38
C THR A 291 -18.17 -4.75 -4.73
N LYS A 292 -17.13 -4.75 -5.57
CA LYS A 292 -15.75 -4.43 -5.14
C LYS A 292 -15.46 -2.93 -5.22
N GLN A 293 -16.40 -2.14 -5.75
CA GLN A 293 -16.22 -0.71 -5.95
C GLN A 293 -16.23 0.03 -4.62
N LYS A 294 -15.32 1.00 -4.50
CA LYS A 294 -15.18 1.92 -3.37
C LYS A 294 -15.63 3.30 -3.83
N TYR A 295 -16.50 3.94 -3.05
CA TYR A 295 -17.06 5.25 -3.36
C TYR A 295 -16.46 6.30 -2.44
N VAL A 296 -16.21 7.51 -2.96
CA VAL A 296 -15.76 8.66 -2.16
C VAL A 296 -16.97 9.52 -1.84
N ILE A 297 -17.17 9.82 -0.56
CA ILE A 297 -18.22 10.73 -0.10
C ILE A 297 -17.82 12.16 -0.45
N VAL A 298 -18.70 12.89 -1.11
CA VAL A 298 -18.50 14.31 -1.45
C VAL A 298 -19.35 15.25 -0.59
N GLY A 299 -20.44 14.76 -0.03
CA GLY A 299 -21.34 15.51 0.84
C GLY A 299 -22.57 14.70 1.25
N LEU A 300 -23.56 15.43 1.71
CA LEU A 300 -24.86 14.93 2.12
C LEU A 300 -25.95 15.51 1.21
N THR A 301 -26.97 14.72 0.87
CA THR A 301 -28.12 15.24 0.14
C THR A 301 -28.81 16.35 0.92
N ARG A 302 -29.41 17.31 0.22
CA ARG A 302 -30.16 18.41 0.85
C ARG A 302 -31.38 17.88 1.60
N ASP A 303 -32.11 17.00 0.93
CA ASP A 303 -33.36 16.42 1.42
C ASP A 303 -33.08 15.12 2.21
N ASP A 304 -34.02 14.79 3.10
CA ASP A 304 -33.99 13.54 3.85
C ASP A 304 -34.29 12.36 2.91
N THR A 305 -33.85 11.15 3.28
CA THR A 305 -33.91 9.94 2.41
C THR A 305 -35.31 9.66 1.90
N ARG A 306 -36.38 9.94 2.70
CA ARG A 306 -37.80 9.73 2.33
C ARG A 306 -38.24 10.61 1.15
N ASP A 307 -37.66 11.81 1.03
CA ASP A 307 -38.10 12.84 0.08
C ASP A 307 -37.32 12.82 -1.23
N ILE A 308 -36.29 11.97 -1.31
CA ILE A 308 -35.46 11.85 -2.51
C ILE A 308 -36.21 11.08 -3.59
N THR A 309 -36.36 11.75 -4.75
CA THR A 309 -36.91 11.18 -5.97
C THR A 309 -35.91 11.30 -7.13
N PHE A 310 -35.96 10.40 -8.07
CA PHE A 310 -35.18 10.44 -9.29
C PHE A 310 -35.96 9.85 -10.48
N SER A 311 -35.61 10.33 -11.67
CA SER A 311 -36.20 9.82 -12.90
C SER A 311 -35.54 8.50 -13.29
N GLN A 312 -36.30 7.45 -13.38
CA GLN A 312 -35.88 6.14 -13.90
C GLN A 312 -36.37 6.03 -15.35
N GLU A 313 -35.44 5.77 -16.28
CA GLU A 313 -35.78 5.45 -17.66
C GLU A 313 -36.39 4.03 -17.71
N ASP A 314 -37.51 3.90 -18.41
CA ASP A 314 -38.11 2.59 -18.68
C ASP A 314 -37.15 1.75 -19.55
N PRO A 315 -36.95 0.46 -19.28
CA PRO A 315 -36.14 -0.43 -20.12
C PRO A 315 -36.53 -0.36 -21.60
N ASP A 316 -37.79 -0.09 -21.88
CA ASP A 316 -38.33 0.06 -23.24
C ASP A 316 -38.23 1.46 -23.85
N GLY A 317 -37.64 2.42 -23.14
CA GLY A 317 -37.36 3.79 -23.63
C GLY A 317 -38.59 4.67 -23.83
N LYS A 318 -39.76 4.31 -23.30
CA LYS A 318 -41.05 4.97 -23.62
C LYS A 318 -41.50 6.03 -22.63
N ALA A 319 -41.04 6.02 -21.37
CA ALA A 319 -41.41 7.03 -20.39
C ALA A 319 -40.38 7.08 -19.23
N SER A 320 -40.07 8.29 -18.78
CA SER A 320 -39.30 8.51 -17.54
C SER A 320 -40.28 8.58 -16.37
N GLN A 321 -40.15 7.69 -15.40
CA GLN A 321 -41.01 7.65 -14.20
C GLN A 321 -40.24 8.22 -13.00
N ASN A 322 -40.86 9.15 -12.25
CA ASN A 322 -40.30 9.61 -10.99
C ASN A 322 -40.53 8.57 -9.90
N VAL A 323 -39.45 7.98 -9.39
CA VAL A 323 -39.46 6.94 -8.37
C VAL A 323 -38.84 7.48 -7.08
N ARG A 324 -39.46 7.22 -5.93
CA ARG A 324 -38.86 7.54 -4.64
C ARG A 324 -37.72 6.55 -4.34
N LEU A 325 -36.66 7.03 -3.74
CA LEU A 325 -35.49 6.23 -3.39
C LEU A 325 -35.88 5.04 -2.49
N VAL A 326 -36.78 5.25 -1.54
CA VAL A 326 -37.27 4.21 -0.62
C VAL A 326 -37.94 3.06 -1.38
N ASP A 327 -38.85 3.40 -2.32
CA ASP A 327 -39.57 2.40 -3.12
C ASP A 327 -38.63 1.64 -4.07
N TYR A 328 -37.65 2.36 -4.64
CA TYR A 328 -36.61 1.75 -5.48
C TYR A 328 -35.76 0.72 -4.72
N PHE A 329 -35.32 1.04 -3.48
CA PHE A 329 -34.54 0.10 -2.68
C PHE A 329 -35.33 -1.16 -2.35
N ARG A 330 -36.62 -1.02 -2.00
CA ARG A 330 -37.50 -2.16 -1.74
C ARG A 330 -37.71 -3.03 -2.98
N GLN A 331 -38.03 -2.40 -4.11
CA GLN A 331 -38.33 -3.12 -5.35
C GLN A 331 -37.10 -3.80 -5.96
N LYS A 332 -35.97 -3.08 -6.03
CA LYS A 332 -34.78 -3.58 -6.73
C LYS A 332 -33.88 -4.47 -5.88
N TYR A 333 -33.73 -4.14 -4.60
CA TYR A 333 -32.80 -4.83 -3.70
C TYR A 333 -33.47 -5.67 -2.62
N GLY A 334 -34.81 -5.61 -2.51
CA GLY A 334 -35.55 -6.24 -1.43
C GLY A 334 -35.16 -5.74 -0.04
N ARG A 335 -34.75 -4.47 0.05
CA ARG A 335 -34.24 -3.84 1.29
C ARG A 335 -35.09 -2.65 1.66
N ASP A 336 -35.57 -2.64 2.92
CA ASP A 336 -36.29 -1.51 3.49
C ASP A 336 -35.28 -0.54 4.14
N ILE A 337 -35.42 0.76 3.84
CA ILE A 337 -34.61 1.79 4.47
C ILE A 337 -35.27 2.14 5.81
N VAL A 338 -34.54 1.92 6.92
CA VAL A 338 -35.02 2.17 8.27
C VAL A 338 -34.89 3.64 8.64
N HIS A 339 -33.75 4.25 8.32
CA HIS A 339 -33.44 5.64 8.72
C HIS A 339 -33.78 6.62 7.60
N GLN A 340 -35.10 6.86 7.43
CA GLN A 340 -35.62 7.71 6.34
C GLN A 340 -35.57 9.21 6.66
N ASP A 341 -35.41 9.59 7.94
CA ASP A 341 -35.41 10.96 8.45
C ASP A 341 -34.05 11.65 8.46
N ILE A 342 -33.05 10.99 7.86
CA ILE A 342 -31.70 11.53 7.68
C ILE A 342 -31.32 11.58 6.20
N PRO A 343 -30.40 12.47 5.79
CA PRO A 343 -29.96 12.56 4.40
C PRO A 343 -29.18 11.33 3.94
N CYS A 344 -29.13 11.14 2.64
CA CYS A 344 -28.23 10.18 1.99
C CYS A 344 -26.82 10.73 1.84
N LEU A 345 -25.87 9.83 1.62
CA LEU A 345 -24.52 10.20 1.20
C LEU A 345 -24.50 10.48 -0.30
N GLU A 346 -23.90 11.64 -0.67
CA GLU A 346 -23.57 11.95 -2.06
C GLU A 346 -22.20 11.34 -2.40
N MET A 347 -22.15 10.51 -3.43
CA MET A 347 -20.94 9.84 -3.88
C MET A 347 -20.31 10.56 -5.07
N LYS A 348 -18.99 10.61 -5.12
CA LYS A 348 -18.26 11.12 -6.28
C LYS A 348 -18.53 10.24 -7.50
N SER A 349 -19.31 10.76 -8.44
CA SER A 349 -19.69 10.07 -9.69
C SER A 349 -19.93 11.13 -10.78
N ASN A 350 -19.94 10.69 -12.05
CA ASN A 350 -20.32 11.53 -13.18
C ASN A 350 -21.84 11.80 -13.23
N MET A 351 -22.60 11.03 -12.48
CA MET A 351 -24.05 11.21 -12.30
C MET A 351 -24.36 11.30 -10.81
N ARG A 352 -25.47 11.93 -10.45
CA ARG A 352 -25.95 12.00 -9.08
C ARG A 352 -26.15 10.59 -8.56
N ASN A 353 -25.39 10.21 -7.54
CA ASN A 353 -25.40 8.88 -6.93
C ASN A 353 -25.57 9.04 -5.42
N TYR A 354 -26.77 8.74 -4.94
CA TYR A 354 -27.16 8.85 -3.55
C TYR A 354 -27.31 7.47 -2.93
N VAL A 355 -26.76 7.27 -1.76
CA VAL A 355 -26.86 6.01 -1.04
C VAL A 355 -27.23 6.28 0.43
N PRO A 356 -28.26 5.60 0.99
CA PRO A 356 -28.60 5.71 2.40
C PRO A 356 -27.40 5.35 3.29
N MET A 357 -27.18 6.10 4.37
CA MET A 357 -26.03 5.93 5.26
C MET A 357 -25.94 4.53 5.88
N GLU A 358 -27.09 3.94 6.22
CA GLU A 358 -27.19 2.60 6.81
C GLU A 358 -26.66 1.48 5.90
N TYR A 359 -26.63 1.72 4.59
CA TYR A 359 -26.06 0.78 3.61
C TYR A 359 -24.63 1.08 3.25
N CYS A 360 -23.91 1.85 4.06
CA CYS A 360 -22.54 2.22 3.83
C CYS A 360 -21.64 1.82 5.00
N VAL A 361 -20.49 1.22 4.69
CA VAL A 361 -19.43 0.83 5.64
C VAL A 361 -18.14 1.53 5.22
N LEU A 362 -17.41 2.11 6.17
CA LEU A 362 -16.11 2.71 5.91
C LEU A 362 -15.12 1.66 5.37
N VAL A 363 -14.41 2.03 4.32
CA VAL A 363 -13.36 1.16 3.76
C VAL A 363 -12.19 1.10 4.73
N GLU A 364 -11.66 -0.08 4.95
CA GLU A 364 -10.46 -0.31 5.74
C GLU A 364 -9.23 0.41 5.17
N GLY A 365 -8.29 0.79 6.03
CA GLY A 365 -7.00 1.37 5.67
C GLY A 365 -7.04 2.84 5.27
N GLN A 366 -8.04 3.55 5.70
CA GLN A 366 -8.08 5.01 5.57
C GLN A 366 -7.34 5.64 6.74
N VAL A 367 -6.17 6.22 6.45
CA VAL A 367 -5.32 6.85 7.45
C VAL A 367 -6.04 8.04 8.07
N PHE A 368 -6.06 8.09 9.39
CA PHE A 368 -6.46 9.28 10.13
C PHE A 368 -5.23 10.18 10.32
N PRO A 369 -5.28 11.46 9.89
CA PRO A 369 -4.13 12.36 10.00
C PRO A 369 -3.71 12.58 11.46
N LYS A 370 -2.42 12.46 11.76
CA LYS A 370 -1.90 12.64 13.13
C LYS A 370 -2.19 14.02 13.71
N GLU A 371 -2.25 15.01 12.83
CA GLU A 371 -2.51 16.41 13.16
C GLU A 371 -3.91 16.66 13.68
N HIS A 372 -4.84 15.74 13.42
CA HIS A 372 -6.23 15.81 13.86
C HIS A 372 -6.51 14.96 15.11
N LEU A 373 -5.52 14.19 15.60
CA LEU A 373 -5.67 13.45 16.86
C LEU A 373 -5.78 14.39 18.04
N GLN A 374 -6.69 14.08 18.95
CA GLN A 374 -6.77 14.76 20.24
C GLN A 374 -5.54 14.38 21.09
N ARG A 375 -5.32 15.15 22.16
CA ARG A 375 -4.13 15.00 23.02
C ARG A 375 -3.96 13.58 23.55
N ASP A 376 -5.04 12.98 24.03
CA ASP A 376 -5.01 11.65 24.64
C ASP A 376 -4.77 10.55 23.59
N GLU A 377 -5.43 10.65 22.43
CA GLU A 377 -5.20 9.75 21.28
C GLU A 377 -3.78 9.84 20.77
N ALA A 378 -3.24 11.06 20.64
CA ALA A 378 -1.87 11.29 20.20
C ALA A 378 -0.85 10.71 21.21
N GLN A 379 -1.13 10.83 22.53
CA GLN A 379 -0.31 10.23 23.57
C GLN A 379 -0.36 8.70 23.50
N MET A 380 -1.55 8.09 23.38
CA MET A 380 -1.70 6.65 23.21
C MET A 380 -0.96 6.14 21.97
N LEU A 381 -1.13 6.81 20.82
CA LEU A 381 -0.40 6.47 19.58
C LEU A 381 1.12 6.55 19.77
N LYS A 382 1.62 7.55 20.49
CA LYS A 382 3.03 7.71 20.82
C LYS A 382 3.52 6.55 21.70
N ASP A 383 2.77 6.17 22.74
CA ASP A 383 3.15 5.09 23.66
C ASP A 383 3.21 3.74 22.94
N ILE A 384 2.29 3.46 22.03
CA ILE A 384 2.29 2.26 21.18
C ILE A 384 3.49 2.29 20.21
N SER A 385 3.86 3.47 19.71
CA SER A 385 4.96 3.64 18.74
C SER A 385 6.34 3.54 19.39
N LEU A 386 6.49 3.98 20.65
CA LEU A 386 7.74 4.05 21.39
C LEU A 386 8.01 2.78 22.19
N ALA A 387 8.05 1.63 21.51
CA ALA A 387 8.37 0.37 22.18
C ALA A 387 9.84 0.33 22.64
N LYS A 388 10.08 -0.26 23.83
CA LYS A 388 11.43 -0.55 24.34
C LYS A 388 12.16 -1.49 23.37
N ALA A 389 13.49 -1.45 23.35
CA ALA A 389 14.32 -2.23 22.41
C ALA A 389 13.97 -3.74 22.38
N LYS A 390 13.75 -4.36 23.54
CA LYS A 390 13.35 -5.78 23.64
C LYS A 390 11.96 -6.06 23.04
N ASP A 391 11.00 -5.16 23.28
CA ASP A 391 9.64 -5.33 22.77
C ASP A 391 9.59 -5.04 21.25
N ARG A 392 10.34 -4.04 20.80
CA ARG A 392 10.55 -3.79 19.38
C ARG A 392 11.15 -5.00 18.66
N GLN A 393 12.18 -5.62 19.26
CA GLN A 393 12.78 -6.84 18.74
C GLN A 393 11.76 -7.98 18.63
N LYS A 394 10.98 -8.25 19.69
CA LYS A 394 9.94 -9.29 19.68
C LYS A 394 8.92 -9.04 18.57
N THR A 395 8.44 -7.79 18.44
CA THR A 395 7.46 -7.40 17.41
C THR A 395 8.02 -7.61 16.00
N ILE A 396 9.25 -7.18 15.72
CA ILE A 396 9.89 -7.37 14.42
C ILE A 396 10.06 -8.86 14.09
N CYS A 397 10.52 -9.67 15.07
CA CYS A 397 10.65 -11.10 14.87
C CYS A 397 9.31 -11.80 14.64
N SER A 398 8.25 -11.35 15.31
CA SER A 398 6.89 -11.83 15.07
C SER A 398 6.43 -11.51 13.65
N MET A 399 6.61 -10.27 13.19
CA MET A 399 6.24 -9.84 11.84
C MET A 399 6.97 -10.61 10.74
N VAL A 400 8.22 -10.99 10.98
CA VAL A 400 8.98 -11.83 10.03
C VAL A 400 8.38 -13.22 9.92
N ARG A 401 7.85 -13.78 11.01
CA ARG A 401 7.25 -15.12 11.07
C ARG A 401 5.80 -15.17 10.67
N ASP A 402 5.12 -14.01 10.66
CA ASP A 402 3.70 -13.93 10.38
C ASP A 402 3.40 -14.41 8.96
N GLY A 403 2.29 -15.13 8.82
CA GLY A 403 1.78 -15.59 7.52
C GLY A 403 1.51 -14.47 6.52
N ASP A 404 1.17 -13.29 7.00
CA ASP A 404 0.95 -12.08 6.19
C ASP A 404 2.26 -11.27 5.98
N GLY A 405 3.34 -11.61 6.69
CA GLY A 405 4.63 -10.95 6.59
C GLY A 405 5.36 -11.20 5.27
N PRO A 406 6.54 -10.58 5.08
CA PRO A 406 7.30 -10.72 3.84
C PRO A 406 7.70 -12.17 3.53
N PHE A 407 7.61 -13.07 4.52
CA PHE A 407 8.02 -14.48 4.42
C PHE A 407 6.92 -15.48 4.73
N GLY A 408 5.74 -15.02 5.09
CA GLY A 408 4.63 -15.86 5.50
C GLY A 408 4.10 -16.80 4.43
N TYR A 409 4.56 -16.67 3.19
CA TYR A 409 4.13 -17.56 2.12
C TYR A 409 5.28 -18.02 1.23
N VAL A 410 5.23 -19.28 0.89
CA VAL A 410 6.10 -20.04 -0.02
C VAL A 410 6.34 -19.35 -1.39
N PHE A 411 5.70 -18.20 -1.63
CA PHE A 411 5.71 -17.49 -2.90
C PHE A 411 7.09 -16.93 -3.24
N ALA A 412 7.73 -16.18 -2.34
CA ALA A 412 9.07 -15.64 -2.58
C ALA A 412 10.12 -16.75 -2.72
N THR A 413 9.96 -17.85 -1.95
CA THR A 413 10.89 -18.98 -1.97
C THR A 413 10.75 -19.85 -3.21
N ARG A 414 9.53 -20.04 -3.74
CA ARG A 414 9.31 -20.86 -4.95
C ARG A 414 9.59 -20.12 -6.25
N CYS A 415 9.44 -18.78 -6.27
CA CYS A 415 9.56 -18.03 -7.52
C CYS A 415 10.98 -17.66 -7.91
N LEU A 416 11.84 -17.35 -6.92
CA LEU A 416 13.15 -16.77 -7.19
C LEU A 416 14.28 -17.43 -6.41
N PHE A 417 14.04 -18.61 -5.81
CA PHE A 417 15.06 -19.27 -4.99
C PHE A 417 15.66 -18.36 -3.91
N ILE A 418 14.83 -17.44 -3.38
CA ILE A 418 15.16 -16.59 -2.25
C ILE A 418 14.67 -17.29 -1.01
N SER A 419 15.56 -17.62 -0.10
CA SER A 419 15.19 -18.17 1.19
C SER A 419 15.81 -17.36 2.31
N ILE A 420 15.06 -17.19 3.40
CA ILE A 420 15.64 -16.69 4.64
C ILE A 420 15.90 -17.90 5.52
N HIS A 421 17.16 -18.12 5.75
CA HIS A 421 17.63 -19.12 6.69
C HIS A 421 17.91 -18.43 8.02
N ASP A 422 17.36 -19.05 9.05
CA ASP A 422 17.64 -18.75 10.44
C ASP A 422 17.32 -17.29 10.88
N TRP A 423 16.03 -17.02 11.06
CA TRP A 423 15.51 -15.82 11.70
C TRP A 423 16.03 -15.61 13.16
N ARG A 424 16.80 -16.56 13.71
CA ARG A 424 17.45 -16.43 15.04
C ARG A 424 18.74 -15.64 14.99
N LEU A 425 19.31 -15.44 13.80
CA LEU A 425 20.55 -14.72 13.62
C LEU A 425 20.25 -13.23 13.31
N TYR A 426 20.18 -12.41 14.34
CA TYR A 426 20.42 -10.98 14.19
C TYR A 426 21.85 -10.78 13.73
N PHE A 427 22.06 -9.99 12.67
CA PHE A 427 23.40 -9.55 12.33
C PHE A 427 23.94 -8.65 13.44
N TYR A 428 25.10 -8.99 13.96
CA TYR A 428 25.88 -8.07 14.75
C TYR A 428 26.61 -7.13 13.79
N ILE A 429 26.25 -5.85 13.79
CA ILE A 429 27.06 -4.81 13.14
C ILE A 429 27.98 -4.23 14.18
N GLN A 430 29.25 -4.26 13.90
CA GLN A 430 30.26 -3.55 14.66
C GLN A 430 30.25 -2.09 14.18
N LEU A 431 29.66 -1.18 14.97
CA LEU A 431 29.66 0.27 14.70
C LEU A 431 30.92 0.86 15.29
N PHE A 432 31.68 1.51 14.42
CA PHE A 432 32.86 2.29 14.83
C PHE A 432 32.43 3.74 15.05
N TYR A 433 32.49 4.23 16.29
CA TYR A 433 32.25 5.61 16.61
C TYR A 433 33.56 6.40 16.55
N LEU A 434 33.60 7.41 15.69
CA LEU A 434 34.54 8.50 15.79
C LEU A 434 33.99 9.51 16.80
N LEU A 435 34.50 9.51 18.02
CA LEU A 435 34.28 10.60 18.96
C LEU A 435 35.30 11.71 18.60
N HIS A 436 34.84 12.77 17.95
CA HIS A 436 35.54 14.06 18.03
C HIS A 436 35.27 14.62 19.43
N LEU A 437 36.25 14.51 20.28
CA LEU A 437 36.38 15.40 21.41
C LEU A 437 37.03 16.68 20.84
N GLU A 438 36.25 17.71 20.58
CA GLU A 438 36.78 19.07 20.58
C GLU A 438 37.16 19.43 22.02
N GLN A 439 38.44 19.69 22.20
CA GLN A 439 38.96 20.39 23.38
C GLN A 439 38.58 21.87 23.31
#